data_dbe18b73eaff70a936ffe9ae8b161ee1
#
_entry.id   dbe18b73eaff70a936ffe9ae8b161ee1
#
_cell.length_a   1.000
_cell.length_b   1.000
_cell.length_c   1.000
_cell.angle_alpha   90.00
_cell.angle_beta   90.00
_cell.angle_gamma   90.00
#
_symmetry.space_group_name_H-M   'P 1'
#
loop_
_entity.id
_entity.type
_entity.pdbx_description
1 polymer ?
#
loop_
_entity_poly.entity_id
_entity_poly.type
_entity_poly.pdbx_seq_one_letter_code
_entity_poly.pdbx_strand_id
1 'polypeptide(L)'
;MHVQPISTFRLFQEGHLLRNSIAIFVLTTLFYFIGAELRLVHELSLFWPLNGVMAGVFARYVWLNRLHYYAISYVAMLVYDAITTEWGLVSLAINFSNMMFIVTVALLVARDKRLGKNKYEPVSALRLFNYCLLAALLCAIVGAIGSVSIDSLDFWPLLADWFSEQFSTGVLIVPCMLTLAIPGVLPRFKAEQMMPAIALIVSVIASVVIGGAGSLAFPLPALIWCAVRYTPQVTCLLTFVTGAVEVVLVANSVIDISVGSPFSIPQMFSARLGIATMAICPIMVSFSVAAINSLMKQVALRADFDFLTQVYSRSGLYEALKSPSLKQTQHLTVMLLDIDYFKSINDNYGHECGDKVLSVFAQHIQKIVGDKGLVARMGGEEFAVAVPSVNPVDGLLMAEKIRKGVELQPFTWQQKTLYLTVSIGVGSGCASYRTLTDDFNKLMVEADTCLYRSKKDGRNRTSTMRYGEEVA
;
A
#
# COMPACT_ATOMS: atom_id res chain seq x y z
N MET A 1 -6.62 -8.77 26.23
CA MET A 1 -5.93 -9.96 25.71
C MET A 1 -4.99 -9.51 24.60
N HIS A 2 -3.68 -9.41 24.90
CA HIS A 2 -2.65 -9.18 23.89
C HIS A 2 -2.57 -10.43 23.02
N VAL A 3 -3.11 -10.36 21.80
CA VAL A 3 -2.81 -11.36 20.77
C VAL A 3 -1.37 -11.12 20.36
N GLN A 4 -0.46 -11.99 20.82
CA GLN A 4 0.90 -12.04 20.29
C GLN A 4 0.82 -12.24 18.77
N PRO A 5 1.54 -11.44 17.96
CA PRO A 5 1.58 -11.69 16.53
C PRO A 5 2.19 -13.06 16.30
N ILE A 6 1.44 -13.95 15.65
CA ILE A 6 1.92 -15.22 15.13
C ILE A 6 3.22 -14.92 14.40
N SER A 7 4.30 -15.58 14.79
CA SER A 7 5.63 -15.41 14.20
C SER A 7 5.51 -15.62 12.68
N THR A 8 5.51 -14.51 11.93
CA THR A 8 5.53 -14.56 10.46
C THR A 8 6.83 -15.24 10.08
N PHE A 9 6.76 -16.42 9.50
CA PHE A 9 7.92 -17.13 8.97
C PHE A 9 8.58 -16.20 7.92
N ARG A 10 9.70 -15.60 8.30
CA ARG A 10 10.51 -14.77 7.40
C ARG A 10 11.60 -15.65 6.82
N LEU A 11 11.50 -15.99 5.54
CA LEU A 11 12.49 -16.81 4.83
C LEU A 11 13.90 -16.23 4.99
N PHE A 12 14.04 -14.91 4.84
CA PHE A 12 15.29 -14.16 5.01
C PHE A 12 15.25 -13.29 6.25
N GLN A 13 16.39 -13.21 6.95
CA GLN A 13 16.52 -12.41 8.16
C GLN A 13 17.88 -11.69 8.16
N GLU A 14 17.87 -10.37 8.40
CA GLU A 14 19.08 -9.57 8.44
C GLU A 14 20.02 -10.06 9.57
N GLY A 15 21.31 -10.17 9.26
CA GLY A 15 22.32 -10.65 10.22
C GLY A 15 22.50 -12.19 10.27
N HIS A 16 21.62 -13.00 9.67
CA HIS A 16 21.71 -14.47 9.70
C HIS A 16 22.36 -15.03 8.42
N LEU A 17 23.72 -14.94 8.32
CA LEU A 17 24.46 -15.32 7.12
C LEU A 17 24.15 -16.74 6.64
N LEU A 18 24.31 -17.77 7.52
CA LEU A 18 24.14 -19.17 7.15
C LEU A 18 22.71 -19.48 6.66
N ARG A 19 21.70 -19.04 7.39
CA ARG A 19 20.29 -19.22 7.02
C ARG A 19 19.97 -18.60 5.65
N ASN A 20 20.43 -17.38 5.43
CA ASN A 20 20.20 -16.68 4.17
C ASN A 20 20.94 -17.35 3.01
N SER A 21 22.16 -17.83 3.25
CA SER A 21 22.95 -18.57 2.26
C SER A 21 22.26 -19.87 1.84
N ILE A 22 21.77 -20.65 2.81
CA ILE A 22 20.99 -21.87 2.53
C ILE A 22 19.70 -21.54 1.78
N ALA A 23 18.98 -20.51 2.18
CA ALA A 23 17.74 -20.12 1.52
C ALA A 23 17.97 -19.66 0.08
N ILE A 24 19.04 -18.90 -0.20
CA ILE A 24 19.41 -18.49 -1.56
C ILE A 24 19.79 -19.72 -2.40
N PHE A 25 20.62 -20.61 -1.86
CA PHE A 25 21.03 -21.84 -2.57
C PHE A 25 19.81 -22.68 -2.94
N VAL A 26 18.94 -22.99 -1.98
CA VAL A 26 17.73 -23.81 -2.19
C VAL A 26 16.77 -23.14 -3.16
N LEU A 27 16.50 -21.84 -3.03
CA LEU A 27 15.63 -21.12 -3.96
C LEU A 27 16.20 -21.09 -5.37
N THR A 28 17.50 -20.83 -5.52
CA THR A 28 18.15 -20.83 -6.82
C THR A 28 18.03 -22.19 -7.47
N THR A 29 18.38 -23.28 -6.77
CA THR A 29 18.29 -24.65 -7.29
C THR A 29 16.85 -25.02 -7.65
N LEU A 30 15.87 -24.67 -6.82
CA LEU A 30 14.46 -24.96 -7.08
C LEU A 30 13.96 -24.28 -8.35
N PHE A 31 14.21 -22.97 -8.51
CA PHE A 31 13.74 -22.25 -9.70
C PHE A 31 14.56 -22.55 -10.94
N TYR A 32 15.80 -22.98 -10.79
CA TYR A 32 16.59 -23.55 -11.90
C TYR A 32 15.98 -24.86 -12.39
N PHE A 33 15.65 -25.77 -11.46
CA PHE A 33 14.95 -27.02 -11.76
C PHE A 33 13.62 -26.76 -12.47
N ILE A 34 12.79 -25.87 -11.96
CA ILE A 34 11.51 -25.51 -12.60
C ILE A 34 11.75 -24.98 -14.02
N GLY A 35 12.75 -24.13 -14.24
CA GLY A 35 13.11 -23.63 -15.56
C GLY A 35 13.57 -24.73 -16.51
N ALA A 36 14.34 -25.70 -16.01
CA ALA A 36 14.81 -26.84 -16.79
C ALA A 36 13.66 -27.76 -17.22
N GLU A 37 12.70 -28.04 -16.36
CA GLU A 37 11.49 -28.82 -16.66
C GLU A 37 10.54 -28.11 -17.67
N LEU A 38 10.61 -26.80 -17.77
CA LEU A 38 9.83 -26.01 -18.72
C LEU A 38 10.51 -25.89 -20.09
N ARG A 39 11.64 -26.55 -20.33
CA ARG A 39 12.28 -26.62 -21.64
C ARG A 39 11.50 -27.53 -22.59
N LEU A 40 11.20 -27.04 -23.77
CA LEU A 40 10.72 -27.86 -24.89
C LEU A 40 11.91 -28.55 -25.54
N VAL A 41 11.68 -29.75 -26.09
CA VAL A 41 12.72 -30.72 -26.57
C VAL A 41 13.72 -30.14 -27.57
N HIS A 42 13.45 -29.01 -28.23
CA HIS A 42 14.31 -28.39 -29.24
C HIS A 42 14.40 -26.86 -29.20
N GLU A 43 13.84 -26.21 -28.15
CA GLU A 43 13.83 -24.76 -28.05
C GLU A 43 14.29 -24.33 -26.66
N LEU A 44 14.70 -23.06 -26.52
CA LEU A 44 14.90 -22.44 -25.22
C LEU A 44 13.61 -22.52 -24.37
N SER A 45 13.78 -22.50 -23.07
CA SER A 45 12.69 -22.67 -22.12
C SER A 45 11.50 -21.76 -22.45
N LEU A 46 10.29 -22.28 -22.33
CA LEU A 46 9.05 -21.48 -22.44
C LEU A 46 9.07 -20.27 -21.53
N PHE A 47 9.66 -20.44 -20.38
CA PHE A 47 9.67 -19.48 -19.31
C PHE A 47 10.81 -19.79 -18.32
N TRP A 48 11.72 -18.85 -18.09
CA TRP A 48 12.85 -19.03 -17.18
C TRP A 48 12.64 -18.27 -15.85
N PRO A 49 11.91 -18.82 -14.89
CA PRO A 49 11.46 -18.07 -13.70
C PRO A 49 12.60 -17.68 -12.76
N LEU A 50 13.71 -18.41 -12.76
CA LEU A 50 14.86 -18.18 -11.90
C LEU A 50 15.29 -16.72 -11.86
N ASN A 51 15.54 -16.13 -13.03
CA ASN A 51 16.12 -14.79 -13.13
C ASN A 51 15.18 -13.72 -12.57
N GLY A 52 13.89 -13.81 -12.90
CA GLY A 52 12.86 -12.91 -12.36
C GLY A 52 12.68 -13.03 -10.84
N VAL A 53 12.65 -14.28 -10.33
CA VAL A 53 12.49 -14.54 -8.88
C VAL A 53 13.72 -14.07 -8.11
N MET A 54 14.92 -14.45 -8.51
CA MET A 54 16.14 -14.09 -7.79
C MET A 54 16.41 -12.57 -7.87
N ALA A 55 16.20 -11.95 -9.03
CA ALA A 55 16.26 -10.50 -9.17
C ALA A 55 15.27 -9.81 -8.23
N GLY A 56 14.04 -10.30 -8.14
CA GLY A 56 13.02 -9.81 -7.23
C GLY A 56 13.38 -9.99 -5.75
N VAL A 57 13.95 -11.13 -5.36
CA VAL A 57 14.44 -11.39 -3.99
C VAL A 57 15.54 -10.40 -3.61
N PHE A 58 16.58 -10.26 -4.41
CA PHE A 58 17.67 -9.31 -4.14
C PHE A 58 17.20 -7.86 -4.18
N ALA A 59 16.30 -7.51 -5.11
CA ALA A 59 15.69 -6.19 -5.17
C ALA A 59 14.80 -5.88 -3.95
N ARG A 60 14.11 -6.88 -3.41
CA ARG A 60 13.25 -6.72 -2.22
C ARG A 60 14.04 -6.54 -0.94
N TYR A 61 15.05 -7.37 -0.73
CA TYR A 61 15.89 -7.40 0.45
C TYR A 61 17.26 -6.77 0.14
N VAL A 62 17.34 -5.43 0.13
CA VAL A 62 18.53 -4.68 -0.28
C VAL A 62 19.80 -5.10 0.48
N TRP A 63 19.68 -5.54 1.71
CA TRP A 63 20.79 -6.04 2.53
C TRP A 63 21.36 -7.39 2.05
N LEU A 64 20.64 -8.13 1.18
CA LEU A 64 21.18 -9.30 0.47
C LEU A 64 22.07 -8.93 -0.74
N ASN A 65 22.12 -7.67 -1.17
CA ASN A 65 22.98 -7.24 -2.28
C ASN A 65 24.45 -7.18 -1.86
N ARG A 66 25.02 -8.35 -1.56
CA ARG A 66 26.44 -8.56 -1.22
C ARG A 66 27.01 -9.65 -2.12
N LEU A 67 28.27 -9.50 -2.50
CA LEU A 67 28.95 -10.37 -3.46
C LEU A 67 28.83 -11.87 -3.10
N HIS A 68 28.99 -12.23 -1.84
CA HIS A 68 28.91 -13.63 -1.42
C HIS A 68 27.55 -14.28 -1.67
N TYR A 69 26.43 -13.54 -1.54
CA TYR A 69 25.10 -14.10 -1.85
C TYR A 69 24.87 -14.29 -3.35
N TYR A 70 25.40 -13.39 -4.18
CA TYR A 70 25.41 -13.58 -5.63
C TYR A 70 26.30 -14.77 -6.03
N ALA A 71 27.47 -14.93 -5.40
CA ALA A 71 28.34 -16.08 -5.61
C ALA A 71 27.65 -17.41 -5.23
N ILE A 72 26.91 -17.45 -4.13
CA ILE A 72 26.12 -18.63 -3.72
C ILE A 72 25.05 -18.97 -4.77
N SER A 73 24.33 -17.98 -5.30
CA SER A 73 23.36 -18.20 -6.37
C SER A 73 24.01 -18.75 -7.63
N TYR A 74 25.17 -18.17 -8.03
CA TYR A 74 25.92 -18.67 -9.19
C TYR A 74 26.41 -20.11 -8.99
N VAL A 75 27.01 -20.42 -7.82
CA VAL A 75 27.45 -21.77 -7.47
C VAL A 75 26.28 -22.77 -7.46
N ALA A 76 25.10 -22.37 -6.97
CA ALA A 76 23.93 -23.24 -6.98
C ALA A 76 23.51 -23.65 -8.39
N MET A 77 23.58 -22.74 -9.37
CA MET A 77 23.32 -23.04 -10.78
C MET A 77 24.36 -24.02 -11.33
N LEU A 78 25.66 -23.78 -11.07
CA LEU A 78 26.74 -24.65 -11.51
C LEU A 78 26.67 -26.06 -10.91
N VAL A 79 26.28 -26.16 -9.61
CA VAL A 79 26.09 -27.46 -8.94
C VAL A 79 24.93 -28.21 -9.56
N TYR A 80 23.86 -27.53 -9.93
CA TYR A 80 22.75 -28.18 -10.64
C TYR A 80 23.19 -28.75 -11.97
N ASP A 81 23.88 -27.97 -12.82
CA ASP A 81 24.39 -28.45 -14.12
C ASP A 81 25.36 -29.61 -13.96
N ALA A 82 26.26 -29.55 -12.96
CA ALA A 82 27.22 -30.63 -12.70
C ALA A 82 26.56 -31.97 -12.31
N ILE A 83 25.37 -31.90 -11.66
CA ILE A 83 24.63 -33.12 -11.23
C ILE A 83 23.74 -33.65 -12.35
N THR A 84 23.17 -32.76 -13.18
CA THR A 84 22.10 -33.16 -14.11
C THR A 84 22.60 -33.57 -15.46
N THR A 85 23.62 -32.93 -16.08
CA THR A 85 24.07 -33.36 -17.40
C THR A 85 25.32 -32.70 -17.96
N GLU A 86 25.64 -31.40 -17.73
CA GLU A 86 26.39 -30.67 -18.75
C GLU A 86 27.39 -29.70 -18.13
N TRP A 87 28.32 -30.24 -17.40
CA TRP A 87 29.48 -29.47 -16.93
C TRP A 87 30.40 -29.10 -18.10
N GLY A 88 30.61 -27.79 -18.30
CA GLY A 88 31.54 -27.29 -19.32
C GLY A 88 31.67 -25.75 -19.30
N LEU A 89 32.53 -25.21 -20.16
CA LEU A 89 32.71 -23.76 -20.33
C LEU A 89 31.41 -23.04 -20.69
N VAL A 90 30.55 -23.75 -21.37
CA VAL A 90 29.24 -23.28 -21.79
C VAL A 90 28.29 -23.04 -20.58
N SER A 91 28.25 -23.99 -19.65
CA SER A 91 27.46 -23.85 -18.42
C SER A 91 27.91 -22.62 -17.64
N LEU A 92 29.22 -22.34 -17.57
CA LEU A 92 29.76 -21.14 -16.97
C LEU A 92 29.23 -19.86 -17.66
N ALA A 93 29.26 -19.83 -19.00
CA ALA A 93 28.79 -18.65 -19.75
C ALA A 93 27.30 -18.42 -19.64
N ILE A 94 26.47 -19.45 -19.73
CA ILE A 94 25.02 -19.38 -19.63
C ILE A 94 24.61 -18.93 -18.22
N ASN A 95 25.19 -19.51 -17.18
CA ASN A 95 24.87 -19.13 -15.80
C ASN A 95 25.39 -17.73 -15.46
N PHE A 96 26.50 -17.31 -16.05
CA PHE A 96 26.97 -15.92 -15.94
C PHE A 96 25.97 -14.95 -16.61
N SER A 97 25.43 -15.30 -17.76
CA SER A 97 24.35 -14.55 -18.43
C SER A 97 23.13 -14.38 -17.51
N ASN A 98 22.66 -15.45 -16.86
CA ASN A 98 21.58 -15.39 -15.87
C ASN A 98 21.92 -14.42 -14.72
N MET A 99 23.14 -14.47 -14.21
CA MET A 99 23.59 -13.55 -13.17
C MET A 99 23.61 -12.08 -13.63
N MET A 100 23.93 -11.81 -14.89
CA MET A 100 23.87 -10.44 -15.44
C MET A 100 22.47 -9.86 -15.33
N PHE A 101 21.43 -10.64 -15.64
CA PHE A 101 20.04 -10.19 -15.45
C PHE A 101 19.73 -9.91 -13.97
N ILE A 102 20.00 -10.91 -13.10
CA ILE A 102 19.70 -10.84 -11.67
C ILE A 102 20.37 -9.62 -11.02
N VAL A 103 21.67 -9.44 -11.24
CA VAL A 103 22.44 -8.35 -10.64
C VAL A 103 22.00 -6.99 -11.16
N THR A 104 21.76 -6.86 -12.47
CA THR A 104 21.37 -5.59 -13.09
C THR A 104 20.05 -5.08 -12.50
N VAL A 105 18.99 -5.90 -12.51
CA VAL A 105 17.69 -5.50 -11.95
C VAL A 105 17.81 -5.21 -10.45
N ALA A 106 18.48 -6.09 -9.70
CA ALA A 106 18.62 -5.94 -8.25
C ALA A 106 19.31 -4.63 -7.86
N LEU A 107 20.42 -4.28 -8.52
CA LEU A 107 21.17 -3.06 -8.24
C LEU A 107 20.42 -1.78 -8.64
N LEU A 108 19.74 -1.78 -9.79
CA LEU A 108 18.96 -0.63 -10.25
C LEU A 108 17.77 -0.36 -9.32
N VAL A 109 17.04 -1.38 -8.90
CA VAL A 109 15.95 -1.25 -7.92
C VAL A 109 16.49 -0.85 -6.54
N ALA A 110 17.62 -1.41 -6.09
CA ALA A 110 18.24 -1.02 -4.83
C ALA A 110 18.69 0.44 -4.84
N ARG A 111 19.22 0.94 -5.98
CA ARG A 111 19.55 2.36 -6.17
C ARG A 111 18.32 3.25 -5.99
N ASP A 112 17.18 2.91 -6.61
CA ASP A 112 15.95 3.69 -6.47
C ASP A 112 15.47 3.74 -5.02
N LYS A 113 15.54 2.62 -4.30
CA LYS A 113 15.20 2.59 -2.87
C LYS A 113 16.11 3.47 -2.01
N ARG A 114 17.43 3.48 -2.28
CA ARG A 114 18.38 4.36 -1.59
C ARG A 114 18.12 5.85 -1.87
N LEU A 115 17.58 6.18 -3.04
CA LEU A 115 17.19 7.54 -3.41
C LEU A 115 15.80 7.93 -2.85
N GLY A 116 15.18 7.10 -2.01
CA GLY A 116 13.89 7.37 -1.38
C GLY A 116 12.69 7.33 -2.33
N LYS A 117 12.85 6.77 -3.54
CA LYS A 117 11.76 6.68 -4.51
C LYS A 117 10.70 5.70 -4.04
N ASN A 118 9.45 6.13 -4.05
CA ASN A 118 8.33 5.29 -3.65
C ASN A 118 8.09 4.18 -4.69
N LYS A 119 7.90 2.94 -4.22
CA LYS A 119 7.63 1.79 -5.10
C LYS A 119 6.28 1.84 -5.81
N TYR A 120 5.32 2.59 -5.29
CA TYR A 120 3.97 2.75 -5.85
C TYR A 120 3.78 4.06 -6.63
N GLU A 121 4.84 4.76 -6.97
CA GLU A 121 4.73 5.85 -7.94
C GLU A 121 4.35 5.30 -9.32
N PRO A 122 3.48 5.96 -10.10
CA PRO A 122 3.13 5.51 -11.46
C PRO A 122 4.35 5.26 -12.34
N VAL A 123 5.35 6.14 -12.23
CA VAL A 123 6.62 6.04 -12.97
C VAL A 123 7.48 4.84 -12.52
N SER A 124 7.23 4.26 -11.35
CA SER A 124 8.04 3.12 -10.86
C SER A 124 7.83 1.85 -11.68
N ALA A 125 6.63 1.62 -12.22
CA ALA A 125 6.36 0.50 -13.13
C ALA A 125 7.13 0.67 -14.44
N LEU A 126 7.15 1.88 -15.01
CA LEU A 126 7.91 2.17 -16.24
C LEU A 126 9.42 2.05 -16.02
N ARG A 127 9.94 2.53 -14.87
CA ARG A 127 11.36 2.33 -14.52
C ARG A 127 11.71 0.84 -14.44
N LEU A 128 10.85 0.05 -13.79
CA LEU A 128 11.06 -1.39 -13.64
C LEU A 128 11.05 -2.10 -15.00
N PHE A 129 10.15 -1.72 -15.90
CA PHE A 129 10.13 -2.19 -17.28
C PHE A 129 11.45 -1.89 -17.99
N ASN A 130 11.96 -0.65 -17.91
CA ASN A 130 13.24 -0.26 -18.49
C ASN A 130 14.42 -1.02 -17.86
N TYR A 131 14.37 -1.34 -16.56
CA TYR A 131 15.41 -2.13 -15.90
C TYR A 131 15.40 -3.58 -16.39
N CYS A 132 14.21 -4.17 -16.58
CA CYS A 132 14.07 -5.49 -17.19
C CYS A 132 14.53 -5.50 -18.66
N LEU A 133 14.23 -4.45 -19.42
CA LEU A 133 14.68 -4.28 -20.80
C LEU A 133 16.21 -4.26 -20.91
N LEU A 134 16.85 -3.41 -20.10
CA LEU A 134 18.33 -3.33 -20.08
C LEU A 134 18.97 -4.63 -19.62
N ALA A 135 18.44 -5.23 -18.56
CA ALA A 135 18.95 -6.48 -18.00
C ALA A 135 18.80 -7.65 -19.01
N ALA A 136 17.66 -7.73 -19.68
CA ALA A 136 17.42 -8.75 -20.72
C ALA A 136 18.36 -8.58 -21.92
N LEU A 137 18.63 -7.35 -22.33
CA LEU A 137 19.57 -7.08 -23.42
C LEU A 137 21.01 -7.52 -23.05
N LEU A 138 21.48 -7.14 -21.85
CA LEU A 138 22.80 -7.55 -21.38
C LEU A 138 22.91 -9.08 -21.22
N CYS A 139 21.89 -9.69 -20.65
CA CYS A 139 21.79 -11.15 -20.52
C CYS A 139 21.82 -11.84 -21.89
N ALA A 140 21.00 -11.36 -22.84
CA ALA A 140 20.89 -11.95 -24.17
C ALA A 140 22.20 -11.91 -24.97
N ILE A 141 22.95 -10.80 -24.89
CA ILE A 141 24.26 -10.69 -25.58
C ILE A 141 25.23 -11.77 -25.06
N VAL A 142 25.35 -11.91 -23.74
CA VAL A 142 26.25 -12.89 -23.12
C VAL A 142 25.75 -14.33 -23.38
N GLY A 143 24.44 -14.55 -23.24
CA GLY A 143 23.81 -15.85 -23.46
C GLY A 143 23.94 -16.33 -24.93
N ALA A 144 23.68 -15.45 -25.90
CA ALA A 144 23.85 -15.76 -27.32
C ALA A 144 25.29 -16.10 -27.67
N ILE A 145 26.28 -15.33 -27.20
CA ILE A 145 27.70 -15.63 -27.41
C ILE A 145 28.06 -17.00 -26.81
N GLY A 146 27.55 -17.33 -25.63
CA GLY A 146 27.81 -18.61 -24.97
C GLY A 146 27.15 -19.79 -25.68
N SER A 147 26.03 -19.58 -26.37
CA SER A 147 25.23 -20.65 -27.03
C SER A 147 25.63 -20.89 -28.48
N VAL A 148 26.21 -19.94 -29.21
CA VAL A 148 26.60 -20.08 -30.63
C VAL A 148 27.44 -21.33 -30.89
N SER A 149 28.28 -21.73 -29.96
CA SER A 149 29.15 -22.91 -30.11
C SER A 149 28.44 -24.25 -29.93
N ILE A 150 27.20 -24.26 -29.42
CA ILE A 150 26.45 -25.48 -29.07
C ILE A 150 25.40 -25.78 -30.12
N ASP A 151 24.59 -24.77 -30.47
CA ASP A 151 23.34 -24.98 -31.21
C ASP A 151 23.54 -24.90 -32.72
N SER A 152 24.77 -24.65 -33.22
CA SER A 152 25.08 -24.40 -34.65
C SER A 152 24.13 -23.36 -35.29
N LEU A 153 23.46 -22.54 -34.47
CA LEU A 153 22.56 -21.48 -34.89
C LEU A 153 23.31 -20.15 -35.04
N ASP A 154 22.79 -19.29 -35.89
CA ASP A 154 23.31 -17.95 -36.06
C ASP A 154 23.10 -17.10 -34.79
N PHE A 155 24.02 -16.18 -34.53
CA PHE A 155 24.00 -15.29 -33.37
C PHE A 155 22.68 -14.49 -33.22
N TRP A 156 22.14 -13.97 -34.32
CA TRP A 156 20.95 -13.09 -34.25
C TRP A 156 19.66 -13.78 -33.82
N PRO A 157 19.33 -15.00 -34.31
CA PRO A 157 18.22 -15.78 -33.79
C PRO A 157 18.36 -16.08 -32.28
N LEU A 158 19.54 -16.52 -31.85
CA LEU A 158 19.83 -16.78 -30.43
C LEU A 158 19.66 -15.54 -29.56
N LEU A 159 20.21 -14.40 -30.01
CA LEU A 159 20.06 -13.13 -29.29
C LEU A 159 18.58 -12.74 -29.12
N ALA A 160 17.79 -12.88 -30.19
CA ALA A 160 16.38 -12.55 -30.17
C ALA A 160 15.61 -13.45 -29.18
N ASP A 161 15.89 -14.75 -29.20
CA ASP A 161 15.20 -15.71 -28.33
C ASP A 161 15.58 -15.52 -26.87
N TRP A 162 16.87 -15.41 -26.53
CA TRP A 162 17.34 -15.04 -25.16
C TRP A 162 16.73 -13.72 -24.68
N PHE A 163 16.70 -12.69 -25.53
CA PHE A 163 16.16 -11.40 -25.17
C PHE A 163 14.67 -11.48 -24.85
N SER A 164 13.87 -12.09 -25.73
CA SER A 164 12.42 -12.17 -25.55
C SER A 164 12.02 -12.97 -24.33
N GLU A 165 12.73 -14.08 -24.06
CA GLU A 165 12.51 -14.92 -22.89
C GLU A 165 12.82 -14.15 -21.60
N GLN A 166 14.00 -13.56 -21.49
CA GLN A 166 14.43 -12.85 -20.28
C GLN A 166 13.60 -11.59 -20.02
N PHE A 167 13.25 -10.88 -21.09
CA PHE A 167 12.45 -9.67 -20.98
C PHE A 167 11.02 -9.98 -20.51
N SER A 168 10.34 -10.94 -21.13
CA SER A 168 8.98 -11.32 -20.76
C SER A 168 8.91 -11.87 -19.34
N THR A 169 9.83 -12.77 -19.00
CA THR A 169 9.93 -13.34 -17.65
C THR A 169 10.20 -12.26 -16.58
N GLY A 170 11.12 -11.35 -16.89
CA GLY A 170 11.44 -10.24 -15.99
C GLY A 170 10.25 -9.32 -15.73
N VAL A 171 9.56 -8.88 -16.78
CA VAL A 171 8.40 -7.98 -16.68
C VAL A 171 7.24 -8.64 -15.93
N LEU A 172 7.03 -9.93 -16.09
CA LEU A 172 5.95 -10.66 -15.43
C LEU A 172 6.27 -11.00 -13.97
N ILE A 173 7.48 -11.47 -13.65
CA ILE A 173 7.82 -11.97 -12.31
C ILE A 173 8.32 -10.89 -11.36
N VAL A 174 9.18 -9.97 -11.80
CA VAL A 174 9.82 -9.01 -10.88
C VAL A 174 8.79 -8.13 -10.15
N PRO A 175 7.73 -7.59 -10.80
CA PRO A 175 6.68 -6.87 -10.08
C PRO A 175 5.97 -7.72 -9.03
N CYS A 176 5.70 -9.01 -9.33
CA CYS A 176 5.10 -9.95 -8.38
C CYS A 176 5.98 -10.09 -7.13
N MET A 177 7.27 -10.31 -7.30
CA MET A 177 8.22 -10.49 -6.20
C MET A 177 8.36 -9.23 -5.34
N LEU A 178 8.34 -8.05 -5.96
CA LEU A 178 8.42 -6.77 -5.25
C LEU A 178 7.15 -6.44 -4.47
N THR A 179 5.99 -6.82 -4.98
CA THR A 179 4.70 -6.55 -4.35
C THR A 179 4.23 -7.67 -3.42
N LEU A 180 4.84 -8.86 -3.48
CA LEU A 180 4.44 -10.03 -2.70
C LEU A 180 4.36 -9.68 -1.21
N ALA A 181 3.18 -9.85 -0.61
CA ALA A 181 2.97 -9.84 0.83
C ALA A 181 2.12 -11.06 1.16
N ILE A 182 2.56 -11.84 2.14
CA ILE A 182 1.77 -12.97 2.63
C ILE A 182 0.75 -12.40 3.61
N PRO A 183 -0.56 -12.40 3.27
CA PRO A 183 -1.58 -11.90 4.17
C PRO A 183 -1.68 -12.82 5.38
N GLY A 184 -1.69 -12.25 6.59
CA GLY A 184 -1.89 -13.04 7.82
C GLY A 184 -3.30 -13.62 7.97
N VAL A 185 -4.27 -13.10 7.22
CA VAL A 185 -5.66 -13.59 7.14
C VAL A 185 -6.11 -13.50 5.69
N LEU A 186 -6.63 -14.59 5.15
CA LEU A 186 -7.23 -14.59 3.83
C LEU A 186 -8.46 -13.65 3.81
N PRO A 187 -8.50 -12.67 2.89
CA PRO A 187 -9.64 -11.77 2.81
C PRO A 187 -10.90 -12.57 2.43
N ARG A 188 -12.01 -12.31 3.12
CA ARG A 188 -13.32 -12.81 2.70
C ARG A 188 -13.75 -12.06 1.44
N PHE A 189 -13.77 -12.73 0.30
CA PHE A 189 -14.23 -12.16 -0.95
C PHE A 189 -15.75 -12.09 -0.98
N LYS A 190 -16.30 -10.91 -1.29
CA LYS A 190 -17.70 -10.76 -1.64
C LYS A 190 -17.89 -11.15 -3.11
N ALA A 191 -19.04 -11.68 -3.48
CA ALA A 191 -19.34 -12.10 -4.87
C ALA A 191 -19.11 -10.98 -5.89
N GLU A 192 -19.46 -9.74 -5.57
CA GLU A 192 -19.21 -8.56 -6.41
C GLU A 192 -17.71 -8.29 -6.69
N GLN A 193 -16.83 -8.72 -5.78
CA GLN A 193 -15.40 -8.57 -5.93
C GLN A 193 -14.78 -9.62 -6.86
N MET A 194 -15.51 -10.67 -7.23
CA MET A 194 -15.03 -11.72 -8.12
C MET A 194 -15.27 -11.42 -9.61
N MET A 195 -16.15 -10.48 -9.92
CA MET A 195 -16.50 -10.16 -11.32
C MET A 195 -15.31 -9.85 -12.23
N PRO A 196 -14.29 -9.04 -11.82
CA PRO A 196 -13.14 -8.79 -12.67
C PRO A 196 -12.31 -10.06 -12.95
N ALA A 197 -12.19 -10.96 -11.97
CA ALA A 197 -11.47 -12.23 -12.15
C ALA A 197 -12.24 -13.19 -13.08
N ILE A 198 -13.57 -13.23 -12.99
CA ILE A 198 -14.42 -14.00 -13.90
C ILE A 198 -14.29 -13.45 -15.33
N ALA A 199 -14.34 -12.12 -15.50
CA ALA A 199 -14.14 -11.48 -16.79
C ALA A 199 -12.78 -11.81 -17.39
N LEU A 200 -11.73 -11.90 -16.57
CA LEU A 200 -10.39 -12.30 -16.99
C LEU A 200 -10.38 -13.74 -17.51
N ILE A 201 -10.99 -14.68 -16.80
CA ILE A 201 -11.09 -16.08 -17.23
C ILE A 201 -11.85 -16.16 -18.57
N VAL A 202 -12.98 -15.48 -18.68
CA VAL A 202 -13.78 -15.45 -19.90
C VAL A 202 -12.98 -14.88 -21.09
N SER A 203 -12.19 -13.81 -20.85
CA SER A 203 -11.37 -13.20 -21.90
C SER A 203 -10.22 -14.09 -22.36
N VAL A 204 -9.60 -14.87 -21.46
CA VAL A 204 -8.59 -15.88 -21.81
C VAL A 204 -9.25 -17.01 -22.63
N ILE A 205 -10.43 -17.48 -22.26
CA ILE A 205 -11.17 -18.47 -23.05
C ILE A 205 -11.51 -17.90 -24.43
N ALA A 206 -11.93 -16.64 -24.51
CA ALA A 206 -12.21 -15.97 -25.78
C ALA A 206 -10.97 -15.87 -26.66
N SER A 207 -9.77 -15.61 -26.09
CA SER A 207 -8.50 -15.59 -26.85
C SER A 207 -8.20 -16.93 -27.50
N VAL A 208 -8.51 -18.03 -26.81
CA VAL A 208 -8.35 -19.40 -27.35
C VAL A 208 -9.36 -19.71 -28.46
N VAL A 209 -10.64 -19.36 -28.24
CA VAL A 209 -11.72 -19.70 -29.17
C VAL A 209 -11.63 -18.90 -30.47
N ILE A 210 -11.28 -17.61 -30.38
CA ILE A 210 -11.25 -16.71 -31.54
C ILE A 210 -9.92 -16.82 -32.27
N GLY A 211 -8.81 -16.96 -31.57
CA GLY A 211 -7.46 -17.04 -32.14
C GLY A 211 -7.03 -15.78 -32.89
N GLY A 212 -5.95 -15.90 -33.66
CA GLY A 212 -5.40 -14.85 -34.53
C GLY A 212 -4.48 -13.86 -33.81
N ALA A 213 -3.87 -12.95 -34.55
CA ALA A 213 -2.82 -12.04 -34.07
C ALA A 213 -3.26 -11.12 -32.93
N GLY A 214 -4.54 -10.79 -32.85
CA GLY A 214 -5.11 -9.92 -31.79
C GLY A 214 -5.51 -10.66 -30.50
N SER A 215 -5.52 -11.98 -30.50
CA SER A 215 -6.07 -12.79 -29.41
C SER A 215 -5.36 -12.57 -28.08
N LEU A 216 -4.06 -12.36 -28.08
CA LEU A 216 -3.25 -12.07 -26.88
C LEU A 216 -3.66 -10.76 -26.19
N ALA A 217 -4.36 -9.85 -26.87
CA ALA A 217 -4.82 -8.59 -26.28
C ALA A 217 -6.18 -8.71 -25.58
N PHE A 218 -6.94 -9.80 -25.73
CA PHE A 218 -8.28 -9.94 -25.14
C PHE A 218 -8.30 -9.89 -23.62
N PRO A 219 -7.33 -10.42 -22.86
CA PRO A 219 -7.31 -10.30 -21.42
C PRO A 219 -7.00 -8.89 -20.91
N LEU A 220 -6.45 -7.99 -21.73
CA LEU A 220 -6.00 -6.67 -21.29
C LEU A 220 -7.11 -5.80 -20.64
N PRO A 221 -8.32 -5.67 -21.21
CA PRO A 221 -9.40 -4.90 -20.55
C PRO A 221 -9.79 -5.48 -19.17
N ALA A 222 -9.84 -6.81 -19.06
CA ALA A 222 -10.15 -7.47 -17.80
C ALA A 222 -9.01 -7.31 -16.76
N LEU A 223 -7.75 -7.37 -17.19
CA LEU A 223 -6.59 -7.09 -16.34
C LEU A 223 -6.58 -5.63 -15.85
N ILE A 224 -6.96 -4.67 -16.68
CA ILE A 224 -7.13 -3.27 -16.28
C ILE A 224 -8.25 -3.15 -15.25
N TRP A 225 -9.38 -3.84 -15.43
CA TRP A 225 -10.46 -3.87 -14.45
C TRP A 225 -9.98 -4.47 -13.11
N CYS A 226 -9.22 -5.56 -13.14
CA CYS A 226 -8.56 -6.11 -11.95
C CYS A 226 -7.62 -5.08 -11.30
N ALA A 227 -6.84 -4.33 -12.09
CA ALA A 227 -5.91 -3.33 -11.59
C ALA A 227 -6.57 -2.16 -10.84
N VAL A 228 -7.79 -1.80 -11.23
CA VAL A 228 -8.61 -0.77 -10.57
C VAL A 228 -9.25 -1.30 -9.28
N ARG A 229 -9.61 -2.59 -9.23
CA ARG A 229 -10.38 -3.17 -8.13
C ARG A 229 -9.55 -3.90 -7.08
N TYR A 230 -8.43 -4.48 -7.47
CA TYR A 230 -7.58 -5.29 -6.61
C TYR A 230 -6.33 -4.54 -6.15
N THR A 231 -5.67 -5.12 -5.15
CA THR A 231 -4.36 -4.61 -4.71
C THR A 231 -3.28 -4.88 -5.76
N PRO A 232 -2.18 -4.09 -5.77
CA PRO A 232 -1.06 -4.33 -6.69
C PRO A 232 -0.51 -5.75 -6.65
N GLN A 233 -0.54 -6.40 -5.50
CA GLN A 233 -0.10 -7.79 -5.33
C GLN A 233 -0.94 -8.76 -6.16
N VAL A 234 -2.26 -8.67 -6.02
CA VAL A 234 -3.21 -9.54 -6.75
C VAL A 234 -3.15 -9.25 -8.24
N THR A 235 -3.09 -7.97 -8.61
CA THR A 235 -3.00 -7.57 -10.04
C THR A 235 -1.73 -8.10 -10.68
N CYS A 236 -0.56 -7.92 -10.05
CA CYS A 236 0.70 -8.45 -10.59
C CYS A 236 0.65 -9.98 -10.72
N LEU A 237 0.09 -10.69 -9.73
CA LEU A 237 -0.06 -12.14 -9.79
C LEU A 237 -0.99 -12.57 -10.94
N LEU A 238 -2.14 -11.93 -11.10
CA LEU A 238 -3.06 -12.21 -12.20
C LEU A 238 -2.44 -11.93 -13.55
N THR A 239 -1.71 -10.81 -13.69
CA THR A 239 -0.97 -10.47 -14.91
C THR A 239 0.09 -11.53 -15.23
N PHE A 240 0.85 -11.97 -14.22
CA PHE A 240 1.83 -13.04 -14.38
C PHE A 240 1.20 -14.36 -14.82
N VAL A 241 0.13 -14.80 -14.11
CA VAL A 241 -0.54 -16.07 -14.44
C VAL A 241 -1.14 -16.02 -15.84
N THR A 242 -1.80 -14.91 -16.21
CA THR A 242 -2.37 -14.74 -17.55
C THR A 242 -1.28 -14.78 -18.62
N GLY A 243 -0.20 -14.02 -18.47
CA GLY A 243 0.91 -14.02 -19.44
C GLY A 243 1.60 -15.38 -19.54
N ALA A 244 1.82 -16.08 -18.42
CA ALA A 244 2.39 -17.44 -18.43
C ALA A 244 1.47 -18.45 -19.15
N VAL A 245 0.16 -18.38 -18.90
CA VAL A 245 -0.82 -19.23 -19.61
C VAL A 245 -0.81 -18.93 -21.10
N GLU A 246 -0.81 -17.67 -21.52
CA GLU A 246 -0.76 -17.29 -22.94
C GLU A 246 0.52 -17.77 -23.62
N VAL A 247 1.68 -17.66 -22.98
CA VAL A 247 2.94 -18.22 -23.50
C VAL A 247 2.81 -19.72 -23.74
N VAL A 248 2.26 -20.47 -22.77
CA VAL A 248 2.06 -21.92 -22.89
C VAL A 248 1.06 -22.25 -24.00
N LEU A 249 -0.02 -21.51 -24.14
CA LEU A 249 -1.04 -21.74 -25.17
C LEU A 249 -0.49 -21.50 -26.59
N VAL A 250 0.34 -20.47 -26.78
CA VAL A 250 1.02 -20.20 -28.06
C VAL A 250 2.04 -21.30 -28.37
N ALA A 251 2.85 -21.69 -27.38
CA ALA A 251 3.87 -22.73 -27.57
C ALA A 251 3.29 -24.09 -27.96
N ASN A 252 2.09 -24.41 -27.44
CA ASN A 252 1.38 -25.66 -27.82
C ASN A 252 0.47 -25.47 -29.03
N SER A 253 0.60 -24.36 -29.79
CA SER A 253 -0.22 -24.06 -30.96
C SER A 253 -1.73 -24.08 -30.71
N VAL A 254 -2.16 -23.88 -29.44
CA VAL A 254 -3.56 -23.74 -29.09
C VAL A 254 -4.06 -22.36 -29.50
N ILE A 255 -3.21 -21.32 -29.36
CA ILE A 255 -3.43 -20.00 -29.93
C ILE A 255 -2.48 -19.83 -31.10
N ASP A 256 -3.01 -19.82 -32.34
CA ASP A 256 -2.25 -19.51 -33.51
C ASP A 256 -2.24 -18.00 -33.75
N ILE A 257 -1.02 -17.41 -33.67
CA ILE A 257 -0.78 -15.98 -33.96
C ILE A 257 -0.07 -15.77 -35.30
N SER A 258 0.12 -16.85 -36.10
CA SER A 258 0.76 -16.77 -37.40
C SER A 258 -0.13 -16.04 -38.41
N VAL A 259 0.13 -14.76 -38.57
CA VAL A 259 -0.30 -14.02 -39.75
C VAL A 259 0.90 -14.01 -40.70
N GLY A 260 0.71 -14.33 -41.99
CA GLY A 260 1.76 -14.37 -42.97
C GLY A 260 2.64 -13.12 -42.94
N SER A 261 3.62 -13.13 -42.06
CA SER A 261 4.60 -12.06 -41.92
C SER A 261 5.59 -12.18 -43.08
N PRO A 262 5.91 -11.10 -43.81
CA PRO A 262 6.97 -11.08 -44.79
C PRO A 262 8.36 -11.37 -44.18
N PHE A 263 8.46 -11.33 -42.84
CA PHE A 263 9.66 -11.65 -42.08
C PHE A 263 9.45 -13.00 -41.37
N SER A 264 10.41 -13.91 -41.47
CA SER A 264 10.42 -15.20 -40.75
C SER A 264 10.77 -15.00 -39.26
N ILE A 265 9.93 -14.24 -38.52
CA ILE A 265 10.10 -14.04 -37.10
C ILE A 265 9.47 -15.20 -36.35
N PRO A 266 10.19 -15.85 -35.41
CA PRO A 266 9.62 -16.93 -34.61
C PRO A 266 8.38 -16.48 -33.84
N GLN A 267 7.32 -17.30 -33.87
CA GLN A 267 6.05 -16.99 -33.17
C GLN A 267 6.27 -16.72 -31.67
N MET A 268 7.13 -17.51 -31.05
CA MET A 268 7.45 -17.37 -29.61
C MET A 268 8.10 -16.03 -29.28
N PHE A 269 9.00 -15.54 -30.13
CA PHE A 269 9.60 -14.21 -29.95
C PHE A 269 8.52 -13.12 -29.97
N SER A 270 7.63 -13.15 -30.95
CA SER A 270 6.54 -12.18 -31.08
C SER A 270 5.55 -12.26 -29.91
N ALA A 271 5.17 -13.48 -29.50
CA ALA A 271 4.26 -13.71 -28.36
C ALA A 271 4.84 -13.16 -27.06
N ARG A 272 6.09 -13.54 -26.74
CA ARG A 272 6.77 -13.09 -25.49
C ARG A 272 6.88 -11.57 -25.44
N LEU A 273 7.26 -10.91 -26.53
CA LEU A 273 7.31 -9.44 -26.57
C LEU A 273 5.94 -8.80 -26.46
N GLY A 274 4.93 -9.33 -27.16
CA GLY A 274 3.55 -8.85 -27.08
C GLY A 274 3.02 -8.91 -25.65
N ILE A 275 3.15 -10.06 -25.00
CA ILE A 275 2.71 -10.28 -23.61
C ILE A 275 3.46 -9.36 -22.64
N ALA A 276 4.79 -9.25 -22.79
CA ALA A 276 5.59 -8.38 -21.94
C ALA A 276 5.18 -6.89 -22.05
N THR A 277 4.95 -6.41 -23.28
CA THR A 277 4.52 -5.01 -23.50
C THR A 277 3.10 -4.75 -23.00
N MET A 278 2.19 -5.71 -23.16
CA MET A 278 0.82 -5.59 -22.64
C MET A 278 0.77 -5.66 -21.11
N ALA A 279 1.64 -6.41 -20.45
CA ALA A 279 1.67 -6.53 -19.00
C ALA A 279 1.98 -5.21 -18.27
N ILE A 280 2.67 -4.26 -18.92
CA ILE A 280 3.03 -2.99 -18.30
C ILE A 280 1.80 -2.15 -17.96
N CYS A 281 0.75 -2.18 -18.80
CA CYS A 281 -0.44 -1.36 -18.62
C CYS A 281 -1.20 -1.68 -17.32
N PRO A 282 -1.64 -2.92 -17.03
CA PRO A 282 -2.32 -3.22 -15.78
C PRO A 282 -1.44 -2.99 -14.55
N ILE A 283 -0.12 -3.21 -14.64
CA ILE A 283 0.80 -2.94 -13.55
C ILE A 283 0.89 -1.43 -13.27
N MET A 284 1.02 -0.60 -14.30
CA MET A 284 1.03 0.86 -14.16
C MET A 284 -0.28 1.39 -13.57
N VAL A 285 -1.42 0.92 -14.07
CA VAL A 285 -2.75 1.31 -13.56
C VAL A 285 -2.87 0.95 -12.07
N SER A 286 -2.49 -0.27 -11.70
CA SER A 286 -2.56 -0.73 -10.32
C SER A 286 -1.68 0.09 -9.37
N PHE A 287 -0.46 0.44 -9.77
CA PHE A 287 0.44 1.30 -8.98
C PHE A 287 -0.10 2.72 -8.88
N SER A 288 -0.68 3.25 -9.96
CA SER A 288 -1.31 4.57 -9.99
C SER A 288 -2.50 4.64 -9.02
N VAL A 289 -3.40 3.65 -9.06
CA VAL A 289 -4.55 3.58 -8.16
C VAL A 289 -4.10 3.44 -6.69
N ALA A 290 -3.07 2.64 -6.42
CA ALA A 290 -2.52 2.50 -5.07
C ALA A 290 -1.91 3.82 -4.56
N ALA A 291 -1.19 4.56 -5.42
CA ALA A 291 -0.64 5.87 -5.09
C ALA A 291 -1.74 6.90 -4.80
N ILE A 292 -2.75 6.98 -5.67
CA ILE A 292 -3.91 7.88 -5.49
C ILE A 292 -4.62 7.58 -4.17
N ASN A 293 -4.91 6.30 -3.88
CA ASN A 293 -5.57 5.91 -2.64
C ASN A 293 -4.72 6.25 -1.39
N SER A 294 -3.39 6.12 -1.48
CA SER A 294 -2.47 6.52 -0.41
C SER A 294 -2.50 8.03 -0.16
N LEU A 295 -2.47 8.83 -1.24
CA LEU A 295 -2.56 10.29 -1.15
C LEU A 295 -3.92 10.74 -0.61
N MET A 296 -5.01 10.14 -1.08
CA MET A 296 -6.36 10.43 -0.55
C MET A 296 -6.47 10.17 0.94
N LYS A 297 -5.90 9.05 1.43
CA LYS A 297 -5.83 8.78 2.88
C LYS A 297 -5.04 9.83 3.64
N GLN A 298 -3.90 10.28 3.10
CA GLN A 298 -3.11 11.34 3.74
C GLN A 298 -3.85 12.67 3.79
N VAL A 299 -4.57 13.03 2.71
CA VAL A 299 -5.40 14.24 2.67
C VAL A 299 -6.55 14.13 3.67
N ALA A 300 -7.24 12.99 3.74
CA ALA A 300 -8.31 12.74 4.71
C ALA A 300 -7.79 12.88 6.15
N LEU A 301 -6.66 12.23 6.49
CA LEU A 301 -6.06 12.35 7.81
C LEU A 301 -5.68 13.80 8.18
N ARG A 302 -5.25 14.60 7.20
CA ARG A 302 -4.99 16.05 7.43
C ARG A 302 -6.27 16.86 7.63
N ALA A 303 -7.39 16.45 7.01
CA ALA A 303 -8.69 17.08 7.20
C ALA A 303 -9.36 16.67 8.53
N ASP A 304 -9.01 15.51 9.09
CA ASP A 304 -9.60 14.98 10.33
C ASP A 304 -9.09 15.68 11.59
N PHE A 305 -7.91 16.31 11.53
CA PHE A 305 -7.32 17.02 12.67
C PHE A 305 -7.10 18.50 12.36
N ASP A 306 -7.35 19.36 13.37
CA ASP A 306 -7.00 20.78 13.28
C ASP A 306 -5.47 20.94 13.32
N PHE A 307 -4.94 21.66 12.35
CA PHE A 307 -3.48 21.79 12.18
C PHE A 307 -2.79 22.44 13.38
N LEU A 308 -3.43 23.44 13.98
CA LEU A 308 -2.84 24.20 15.08
C LEU A 308 -2.90 23.43 16.40
N THR A 309 -4.05 22.81 16.68
CA THR A 309 -4.36 22.26 18.01
C THR A 309 -4.16 20.74 18.09
N GLN A 310 -4.07 20.05 16.96
CA GLN A 310 -3.90 18.59 16.84
C GLN A 310 -5.03 17.76 17.47
N VAL A 311 -6.15 18.38 17.86
CA VAL A 311 -7.41 17.68 18.15
C VAL A 311 -8.21 17.52 16.87
N TYR A 312 -9.32 16.78 16.89
CA TYR A 312 -10.15 16.65 15.71
C TYR A 312 -10.57 18.00 15.15
N SER A 313 -10.61 18.12 13.84
CA SER A 313 -11.36 19.18 13.17
C SER A 313 -12.86 18.92 13.29
N ARG A 314 -13.69 19.86 12.91
CA ARG A 314 -15.14 19.66 12.84
C ARG A 314 -15.50 18.43 11.98
N SER A 315 -14.92 18.30 10.80
CA SER A 315 -15.13 17.15 9.90
C SER A 315 -14.62 15.84 10.51
N GLY A 316 -13.43 15.86 11.13
CA GLY A 316 -12.85 14.71 11.79
C GLY A 316 -13.67 14.18 12.95
N LEU A 317 -14.30 15.06 13.73
CA LEU A 317 -15.22 14.66 14.78
C LEU A 317 -16.42 13.88 14.22
N TYR A 318 -17.03 14.37 13.14
CA TYR A 318 -18.14 13.66 12.50
C TYR A 318 -17.75 12.30 11.93
N GLU A 319 -16.54 12.15 11.39
CA GLU A 319 -16.04 10.85 10.96
C GLU A 319 -15.70 9.93 12.14
N ALA A 320 -15.13 10.47 13.22
CA ALA A 320 -14.84 9.71 14.43
C ALA A 320 -16.12 9.16 15.11
N LEU A 321 -17.23 9.90 15.07
CA LEU A 321 -18.53 9.43 15.58
C LEU A 321 -19.10 8.23 14.78
N LYS A 322 -18.67 8.00 13.55
CA LYS A 322 -19.05 6.84 12.73
C LYS A 322 -18.19 5.60 13.00
N SER A 323 -17.21 5.70 13.90
CA SER A 323 -16.26 4.62 14.16
C SER A 323 -16.95 3.35 14.67
N PRO A 324 -16.59 2.15 14.16
CA PRO A 324 -17.10 0.89 14.68
C PRO A 324 -16.79 0.63 16.17
N SER A 325 -15.79 1.30 16.74
CA SER A 325 -15.47 1.22 18.17
C SER A 325 -16.60 1.74 19.08
N LEU A 326 -17.48 2.57 18.53
CA LEU A 326 -18.60 3.17 19.25
C LEU A 326 -19.93 2.38 19.18
N LYS A 327 -19.91 1.13 18.70
CA LYS A 327 -21.12 0.29 18.54
C LYS A 327 -21.93 0.04 19.81
N GLN A 328 -21.28 0.14 20.98
CA GLN A 328 -21.91 -0.08 22.28
C GLN A 328 -22.44 1.19 22.91
N THR A 329 -22.37 2.34 22.23
CA THR A 329 -22.85 3.62 22.74
C THR A 329 -24.36 3.57 22.98
N GLN A 330 -24.79 3.94 24.18
CA GLN A 330 -26.19 4.08 24.60
C GLN A 330 -26.50 5.48 25.11
N HIS A 331 -25.48 6.22 25.49
CA HIS A 331 -25.57 7.60 25.99
C HIS A 331 -24.50 8.47 25.33
N LEU A 332 -24.84 9.73 25.10
CA LEU A 332 -23.92 10.74 24.58
C LEU A 332 -23.99 11.99 25.40
N THR A 333 -22.84 12.50 25.82
CA THR A 333 -22.72 13.85 26.40
C THR A 333 -21.93 14.71 25.42
N VAL A 334 -22.45 15.86 25.09
CA VAL A 334 -21.83 16.86 24.22
C VAL A 334 -21.57 18.12 25.02
N MET A 335 -20.36 18.62 24.96
CA MET A 335 -19.95 19.87 25.58
C MET A 335 -19.47 20.83 24.51
N LEU A 336 -19.96 22.04 24.50
CA LEU A 336 -19.43 23.12 23.68
C LEU A 336 -18.69 24.11 24.58
N LEU A 337 -17.45 24.41 24.23
CA LEU A 337 -16.53 25.20 25.03
C LEU A 337 -16.06 26.42 24.25
N ASP A 338 -15.92 27.53 24.92
CA ASP A 338 -15.42 28.78 24.33
C ASP A 338 -14.48 29.48 25.32
N ILE A 339 -13.30 29.87 24.85
CA ILE A 339 -12.28 30.53 25.68
C ILE A 339 -12.72 31.94 25.96
N ASP A 340 -12.94 32.25 27.23
CA ASP A 340 -13.40 33.57 27.65
C ASP A 340 -12.40 34.67 27.30
N TYR A 341 -12.89 35.74 26.71
CA TYR A 341 -12.11 36.93 26.32
C TYR A 341 -10.94 36.65 25.37
N PHE A 342 -11.02 35.61 24.55
CA PHE A 342 -9.93 35.22 23.62
C PHE A 342 -9.53 36.35 22.67
N LYS A 343 -10.49 37.13 22.18
CA LYS A 343 -10.20 38.34 21.38
C LYS A 343 -9.29 39.32 22.11
N SER A 344 -9.54 39.57 23.42
CA SER A 344 -8.69 40.42 24.23
C SER A 344 -7.25 39.92 24.36
N ILE A 345 -7.08 38.59 24.37
CA ILE A 345 -5.73 37.97 24.37
C ILE A 345 -5.02 38.30 23.06
N ASN A 346 -5.71 38.15 21.94
CA ASN A 346 -5.13 38.50 20.63
C ASN A 346 -4.80 39.98 20.51
N ASP A 347 -5.72 40.84 20.97
CA ASP A 347 -5.56 42.30 20.88
C ASP A 347 -4.38 42.79 21.75
N ASN A 348 -4.16 42.18 22.95
CA ASN A 348 -3.13 42.61 23.90
C ASN A 348 -1.75 41.94 23.70
N TYR A 349 -1.71 40.67 23.16
CA TYR A 349 -0.50 39.86 23.09
C TYR A 349 -0.16 39.36 21.69
N GLY A 350 -0.99 39.68 20.70
CA GLY A 350 -0.82 39.28 19.31
C GLY A 350 -1.34 37.87 18.99
N HIS A 351 -1.55 37.61 17.69
CA HIS A 351 -2.09 36.34 17.20
C HIS A 351 -1.21 35.12 17.51
N GLU A 352 0.11 35.27 17.57
CA GLU A 352 1.01 34.19 17.97
C GLU A 352 0.76 33.71 19.41
N CYS A 353 0.44 34.62 20.31
CA CYS A 353 0.02 34.28 21.68
C CYS A 353 -1.30 33.52 21.65
N GLY A 354 -2.29 34.01 20.89
CA GLY A 354 -3.57 33.33 20.73
C GLY A 354 -3.45 31.92 20.18
N ASP A 355 -2.63 31.72 19.17
CA ASP A 355 -2.36 30.39 18.59
C ASP A 355 -1.75 29.45 19.63
N LYS A 356 -0.81 29.93 20.43
CA LYS A 356 -0.23 29.15 21.52
C LYS A 356 -1.23 28.81 22.61
N VAL A 357 -2.12 29.78 22.96
CA VAL A 357 -3.25 29.57 23.90
C VAL A 357 -4.16 28.44 23.37
N LEU A 358 -4.59 28.51 22.13
CA LEU A 358 -5.44 27.47 21.52
C LEU A 358 -4.80 26.08 21.58
N SER A 359 -3.52 25.99 21.25
CA SER A 359 -2.77 24.72 21.26
C SER A 359 -2.66 24.13 22.68
N VAL A 360 -2.31 24.95 23.68
CA VAL A 360 -2.18 24.52 25.08
C VAL A 360 -3.54 24.15 25.65
N PHE A 361 -4.58 24.96 25.38
CA PHE A 361 -5.96 24.68 25.77
C PHE A 361 -6.45 23.33 25.24
N ALA A 362 -6.26 23.06 23.95
CA ALA A 362 -6.67 21.81 23.34
C ALA A 362 -5.95 20.59 23.98
N GLN A 363 -4.63 20.69 24.20
CA GLN A 363 -3.85 19.64 24.84
C GLN A 363 -4.33 19.38 26.27
N HIS A 364 -4.69 20.43 27.00
CA HIS A 364 -5.18 20.32 28.36
C HIS A 364 -6.53 19.60 28.41
N ILE A 365 -7.47 19.98 27.54
CA ILE A 365 -8.77 19.32 27.45
C ILE A 365 -8.57 17.84 27.03
N GLN A 366 -7.76 17.58 26.03
CA GLN A 366 -7.49 16.20 25.56
C GLN A 366 -6.93 15.34 26.70
N LYS A 367 -6.07 15.88 27.55
CA LYS A 367 -5.53 15.18 28.72
C LYS A 367 -6.59 14.86 29.77
N ILE A 368 -7.55 15.79 29.98
CA ILE A 368 -8.64 15.60 30.97
C ILE A 368 -9.65 14.56 30.46
N VAL A 369 -10.02 14.66 29.18
CA VAL A 369 -11.01 13.78 28.54
C VAL A 369 -10.42 12.37 28.32
N GLY A 370 -9.13 12.29 27.91
CA GLY A 370 -8.44 11.02 27.63
C GLY A 370 -9.18 10.17 26.62
N ASP A 371 -9.18 8.86 26.84
CA ASP A 371 -9.82 7.87 25.94
C ASP A 371 -11.36 7.80 26.13
N LYS A 372 -11.92 8.62 27.02
CA LYS A 372 -13.37 8.60 27.31
C LYS A 372 -14.18 9.36 26.27
N GLY A 373 -13.57 10.25 25.51
CA GLY A 373 -14.30 11.09 24.58
C GLY A 373 -13.45 11.62 23.43
N LEU A 374 -14.12 12.33 22.54
CA LEU A 374 -13.55 12.94 21.33
C LEU A 374 -13.50 14.46 21.56
N VAL A 375 -12.34 15.05 21.34
CA VAL A 375 -12.14 16.52 21.45
C VAL A 375 -11.92 17.07 20.04
N ALA A 376 -12.66 18.13 19.70
CA ALA A 376 -12.57 18.77 18.40
C ALA A 376 -12.54 20.30 18.51
N ARG A 377 -11.88 20.96 17.56
CA ARG A 377 -12.00 22.39 17.34
C ARG A 377 -13.07 22.67 16.30
N MET A 378 -14.08 23.46 16.68
CA MET A 378 -15.22 23.75 15.80
C MET A 378 -14.95 24.96 14.90
N GLY A 379 -14.12 25.90 15.35
CA GLY A 379 -13.67 27.09 14.64
C GLY A 379 -13.28 28.19 15.62
N GLY A 380 -12.36 29.09 15.22
CA GLY A 380 -11.92 30.17 16.12
C GLY A 380 -11.42 29.68 17.48
N GLU A 381 -12.08 30.13 18.56
CA GLU A 381 -11.84 29.73 19.94
C GLU A 381 -12.81 28.68 20.48
N GLU A 382 -13.68 28.13 19.63
CA GLU A 382 -14.70 27.15 20.00
C GLU A 382 -14.22 25.69 19.87
N PHE A 383 -14.48 24.90 20.91
CA PHE A 383 -14.18 23.48 20.97
C PHE A 383 -15.43 22.69 21.34
N ALA A 384 -15.50 21.45 20.82
CA ALA A 384 -16.51 20.48 21.19
C ALA A 384 -15.87 19.26 21.84
N VAL A 385 -16.53 18.71 22.85
CA VAL A 385 -16.18 17.42 23.45
C VAL A 385 -17.40 16.50 23.34
N ALA A 386 -17.23 15.33 22.74
CA ALA A 386 -18.26 14.30 22.69
C ALA A 386 -17.82 13.09 23.51
N VAL A 387 -18.65 12.66 24.46
CA VAL A 387 -18.37 11.51 25.34
C VAL A 387 -19.43 10.42 25.09
N PRO A 388 -19.19 9.51 24.13
CA PRO A 388 -20.06 8.36 23.93
C PRO A 388 -19.80 7.29 25.00
N SER A 389 -20.84 6.71 25.59
CA SER A 389 -20.72 5.75 26.69
C SER A 389 -21.82 4.69 26.66
N VAL A 390 -21.65 3.60 27.43
CA VAL A 390 -22.68 2.58 27.64
C VAL A 390 -23.64 3.01 28.75
N ASN A 391 -23.13 3.71 29.77
CA ASN A 391 -23.89 4.20 30.90
C ASN A 391 -23.94 5.73 30.88
N PRO A 392 -24.95 6.37 31.48
CA PRO A 392 -24.97 7.81 31.62
C PRO A 392 -23.68 8.31 32.27
N VAL A 393 -23.10 9.35 31.69
CA VAL A 393 -21.95 10.07 32.24
C VAL A 393 -22.45 11.37 32.83
N ASP A 394 -22.00 11.68 34.02
CA ASP A 394 -22.28 13.02 34.60
C ASP A 394 -21.47 14.06 33.82
N GLY A 395 -22.12 14.61 32.77
CA GLY A 395 -21.53 15.58 31.87
C GLY A 395 -21.18 16.89 32.59
N LEU A 396 -21.96 17.25 33.61
CA LEU A 396 -21.69 18.44 34.39
C LEU A 396 -20.40 18.31 35.21
N LEU A 397 -20.17 17.15 35.84
CA LEU A 397 -18.92 16.90 36.56
C LEU A 397 -17.72 16.89 35.63
N MET A 398 -17.84 16.30 34.43
CA MET A 398 -16.77 16.32 33.45
C MET A 398 -16.46 17.75 32.99
N ALA A 399 -17.50 18.51 32.66
CA ALA A 399 -17.36 19.90 32.23
C ALA A 399 -16.73 20.77 33.30
N GLU A 400 -17.16 20.63 34.59
CA GLU A 400 -16.56 21.32 35.71
C GLU A 400 -15.11 20.94 35.96
N LYS A 401 -14.75 19.66 35.72
CA LYS A 401 -13.35 19.24 35.76
C LYS A 401 -12.50 19.93 34.70
N ILE A 402 -13.05 20.08 33.50
CA ILE A 402 -12.38 20.81 32.41
C ILE A 402 -12.27 22.29 32.79
N ARG A 403 -13.38 22.93 33.18
CA ARG A 403 -13.40 24.35 33.54
C ARG A 403 -12.38 24.70 34.63
N LYS A 404 -12.42 23.98 35.75
CA LYS A 404 -11.47 24.16 36.86
C LYS A 404 -10.04 23.86 36.47
N GLY A 405 -9.82 22.84 35.65
CA GLY A 405 -8.51 22.50 35.12
C GLY A 405 -7.91 23.63 34.30
N VAL A 406 -8.70 24.28 33.44
CA VAL A 406 -8.28 25.44 32.65
C VAL A 406 -8.01 26.64 33.55
N GLU A 407 -8.93 26.97 34.49
CA GLU A 407 -8.82 28.09 35.42
C GLU A 407 -7.56 28.03 36.31
N LEU A 408 -7.19 26.82 36.74
CA LEU A 408 -6.06 26.62 37.65
C LEU A 408 -4.71 26.46 36.88
N GLN A 409 -4.74 26.29 35.60
CA GLN A 409 -3.52 26.12 34.81
C GLN A 409 -2.92 27.46 34.41
N PRO A 410 -1.70 27.81 34.89
CA PRO A 410 -1.03 29.01 34.44
C PRO A 410 -0.53 28.82 32.99
N PHE A 411 -0.75 29.82 32.16
CA PHE A 411 -0.22 29.92 30.82
C PHE A 411 0.90 30.96 30.78
N THR A 412 2.12 30.58 30.37
CA THR A 412 3.28 31.47 30.30
C THR A 412 3.54 31.94 28.89
N TRP A 413 3.59 33.24 28.66
CA TRP A 413 3.94 33.89 27.44
C TRP A 413 4.93 35.03 27.65
N GLN A 414 6.12 34.98 27.04
CA GLN A 414 7.17 36.03 27.14
C GLN A 414 7.39 36.54 28.58
N GLN A 415 7.60 35.62 29.51
CA GLN A 415 7.81 35.90 30.96
C GLN A 415 6.57 36.44 31.71
N LYS A 416 5.40 36.56 31.07
CA LYS A 416 4.12 36.88 31.72
C LYS A 416 3.30 35.62 31.94
N THR A 417 2.67 35.54 33.09
CA THR A 417 1.72 34.46 33.40
C THR A 417 0.30 34.97 33.19
N LEU A 418 -0.45 34.27 32.35
CA LEU A 418 -1.85 34.51 32.05
C LEU A 418 -2.70 33.37 32.64
N TYR A 419 -3.89 33.71 33.10
CA TYR A 419 -4.89 32.73 33.52
C TYR A 419 -6.05 32.79 32.56
N LEU A 420 -6.42 31.62 32.07
CA LEU A 420 -7.50 31.45 31.11
C LEU A 420 -8.77 31.00 31.84
N THR A 421 -9.91 31.41 31.37
CA THR A 421 -11.19 30.84 31.79
C THR A 421 -11.97 30.35 30.56
N VAL A 422 -12.93 29.48 30.78
CA VAL A 422 -13.73 28.86 29.71
C VAL A 422 -15.19 28.83 30.14
N SER A 423 -16.06 29.20 29.21
CA SER A 423 -17.50 28.99 29.33
C SER A 423 -17.89 27.68 28.68
N ILE A 424 -18.73 26.89 29.33
CA ILE A 424 -19.10 25.55 28.84
C ILE A 424 -20.62 25.39 28.86
N GLY A 425 -21.18 24.92 27.75
CA GLY A 425 -22.55 24.42 27.66
C GLY A 425 -22.57 22.89 27.48
N VAL A 426 -23.51 22.22 28.16
CA VAL A 426 -23.60 20.75 28.15
C VAL A 426 -25.01 20.32 27.73
N GLY A 427 -25.05 19.44 26.72
CA GLY A 427 -26.20 18.63 26.33
C GLY A 427 -25.90 17.15 26.60
N SER A 428 -26.86 16.43 27.19
CA SER A 428 -26.68 15.01 27.49
C SER A 428 -27.99 14.22 27.31
N GLY A 429 -27.92 13.05 26.72
CA GLY A 429 -29.10 12.23 26.46
C GLY A 429 -28.78 10.79 26.01
N CYS A 430 -29.88 10.03 25.85
CA CYS A 430 -29.77 8.69 25.22
C CYS A 430 -29.33 8.82 23.79
N ALA A 431 -28.50 7.89 23.34
CA ALA A 431 -27.97 7.84 21.99
C ALA A 431 -27.84 6.40 21.52
N SER A 432 -27.90 6.21 20.22
CA SER A 432 -27.69 4.90 19.59
C SER A 432 -26.60 5.02 18.52
N TYR A 433 -25.76 4.00 18.40
CA TYR A 433 -24.72 3.99 17.34
C TYR A 433 -25.29 4.27 15.93
N ARG A 434 -26.51 3.81 15.63
CA ARG A 434 -27.16 4.01 14.32
C ARG A 434 -27.54 5.48 14.05
N THR A 435 -27.86 6.23 15.10
CA THR A 435 -28.30 7.62 15.04
C THR A 435 -27.32 8.59 15.72
N LEU A 436 -26.10 8.10 16.05
CA LEU A 436 -25.14 8.82 16.88
C LEU A 436 -24.79 10.23 16.35
N THR A 437 -24.68 10.38 15.03
CA THR A 437 -24.46 11.68 14.41
C THR A 437 -25.67 12.63 14.55
N ASP A 438 -26.89 12.10 14.43
CA ASP A 438 -28.11 12.88 14.57
C ASP A 438 -28.34 13.25 16.02
N ASP A 439 -28.06 12.32 16.95
CA ASP A 439 -28.13 12.55 18.38
C ASP A 439 -27.10 13.59 18.83
N PHE A 440 -25.88 13.51 18.27
CA PHE A 440 -24.85 14.53 18.46
C PHE A 440 -25.33 15.93 18.03
N ASN A 441 -25.95 16.05 16.85
CA ASN A 441 -26.44 17.34 16.37
C ASN A 441 -27.54 17.93 17.26
N LYS A 442 -28.45 17.11 17.77
CA LYS A 442 -29.48 17.55 18.73
C LYS A 442 -28.86 18.06 20.01
N LEU A 443 -27.94 17.28 20.60
CA LEU A 443 -27.27 17.65 21.84
C LEU A 443 -26.33 18.85 21.69
N MET A 444 -25.80 19.07 20.47
CA MET A 444 -25.01 20.25 20.13
C MET A 444 -25.83 21.53 20.20
N VAL A 445 -27.10 21.51 19.72
CA VAL A 445 -28.02 22.67 19.86
C VAL A 445 -28.33 22.96 21.31
N GLU A 446 -28.53 21.94 22.13
CA GLU A 446 -28.74 22.10 23.58
C GLU A 446 -27.48 22.68 24.24
N ALA A 447 -26.29 22.17 23.92
CA ALA A 447 -25.02 22.64 24.42
C ALA A 447 -24.77 24.12 24.02
N ASP A 448 -25.11 24.53 22.80
CA ASP A 448 -24.98 25.92 22.32
C ASP A 448 -25.86 26.87 23.15
N THR A 449 -27.13 26.49 23.36
CA THR A 449 -28.06 27.25 24.18
C THR A 449 -27.51 27.43 25.62
N CYS A 450 -26.94 26.37 26.19
CA CYS A 450 -26.35 26.39 27.52
C CYS A 450 -25.04 27.20 27.55
N LEU A 451 -24.21 27.16 26.51
CA LEU A 451 -23.01 27.98 26.39
C LEU A 451 -23.34 29.46 26.34
N TYR A 452 -24.37 29.83 25.57
CA TYR A 452 -24.85 31.21 25.55
C TYR A 452 -25.27 31.69 26.95
N ARG A 453 -25.98 30.85 27.73
CA ARG A 453 -26.34 31.13 29.13
C ARG A 453 -25.07 31.30 29.97
N SER A 454 -24.08 30.40 29.86
CA SER A 454 -22.82 30.53 30.60
C SER A 454 -22.10 31.85 30.32
N LYS A 455 -22.05 32.29 29.04
CA LYS A 455 -21.46 33.58 28.65
C LYS A 455 -22.23 34.78 29.20
N LYS A 456 -23.58 34.74 29.17
CA LYS A 456 -24.45 35.82 29.65
C LYS A 456 -24.41 35.97 31.17
N ASP A 457 -24.34 34.88 31.91
CA ASP A 457 -24.39 34.86 33.36
C ASP A 457 -23.06 35.18 34.06
N GLY A 458 -22.05 35.63 33.30
CA GLY A 458 -20.77 36.13 33.82
C GLY A 458 -19.55 35.29 33.48
N ARG A 459 -19.65 34.34 32.53
CA ARG A 459 -18.54 33.50 32.06
C ARG A 459 -17.94 32.58 33.13
N ASN A 460 -16.84 31.89 32.79
CA ASN A 460 -16.13 30.95 33.67
C ASN A 460 -17.08 30.00 34.44
N ARG A 461 -18.02 29.39 33.73
CA ARG A 461 -19.03 28.49 34.31
C ARG A 461 -19.50 27.44 33.32
N THR A 462 -20.15 26.45 33.87
CA THR A 462 -20.83 25.40 33.13
C THR A 462 -22.34 25.53 33.27
N SER A 463 -23.08 25.46 32.18
CA SER A 463 -24.53 25.38 32.16
C SER A 463 -25.01 24.11 31.49
N THR A 464 -26.14 23.56 31.98
CA THR A 464 -26.84 22.42 31.38
C THR A 464 -28.33 22.70 31.38
N MET A 465 -29.10 22.06 30.52
CA MET A 465 -30.56 22.06 30.61
C MET A 465 -30.97 21.40 31.90
N ARG A 466 -31.86 22.03 32.65
CA ARG A 466 -32.49 21.38 33.82
C ARG A 466 -33.45 20.32 33.31
N TYR A 467 -33.43 19.14 33.91
CA TYR A 467 -34.46 18.14 33.69
C TYR A 467 -35.84 18.77 33.95
N GLY A 468 -36.63 18.97 32.87
CA GLY A 468 -37.99 19.50 32.97
C GLY A 468 -38.30 20.80 32.19
N GLU A 469 -37.30 21.49 31.63
CA GLU A 469 -37.56 22.60 30.68
C GLU A 469 -37.58 22.03 29.25
N GLU A 470 -38.77 21.62 28.78
CA GLU A 470 -39.01 21.41 27.34
C GLU A 470 -38.83 22.73 26.61
N VAL A 471 -38.11 22.71 25.51
CA VAL A 471 -37.95 23.83 24.58
C VAL A 471 -39.33 24.10 23.97
N ALA A 472 -39.95 25.22 24.36
CA ALA A 472 -41.13 25.76 23.73
C ALA A 472 -40.75 26.42 22.38
#